data_29643dab07734d75f217edd151bae016
#
_entry.id   29643dab07734d75f217edd151bae016
#
_cell.length_a   1.000
_cell.length_b   1.000
_cell.length_c   1.000
_cell.angle_alpha   90.00
_cell.angle_beta   90.00
_cell.angle_gamma   90.00
#
_symmetry.space_group_name_H-M   'P 1'
#
loop_
_entity.id
_entity.type
_entity.pdbx_description
1 polymer ?
#
loop_
_entity_poly.entity_id
_entity_poly.type
_entity_poly.pdbx_seq_one_letter_code
_entity_poly.pdbx_strand_id
1 'polypeptide(L)'
;EIAKTILAESLGKDEALRKFVEKIDSFSLSRQKRVINCTGTLLHTNLGRAQSRMSFSGHATNVEYDLEKQERGIRNNYLTSSMNILLNSEDVCFVNNNASSLFLTLQALKKENKIDAVIISRGEIIEIGGSYRLPEIIQETGMKLVEVGTTNKTHTKDYKKALKENPNSLILKVHRSNFSLSGFVEEVSIKELKIIADEFNVLLIHDLGSGLVIDRKFLEMQNISYFDKEMSVQE
;
A
#
# COMPACT_ATOMS: atom_id res chain seq x y z
N GLU A 1 -19.80 -28.38 14.10
CA GLU A 1 -20.44 -27.31 14.89
C GLU A 1 -21.94 -27.18 14.58
N ILE A 2 -22.36 -27.10 13.32
CA ILE A 2 -23.78 -27.07 12.90
C ILE A 2 -24.57 -28.27 13.49
N ALA A 3 -24.00 -29.48 13.36
CA ALA A 3 -24.64 -30.69 13.92
C ALA A 3 -24.77 -30.64 15.46
N LYS A 4 -23.78 -30.10 16.17
CA LYS A 4 -23.81 -29.91 17.62
C LYS A 4 -24.94 -28.97 18.06
N THR A 5 -25.12 -27.86 17.32
CA THR A 5 -26.16 -26.87 17.60
C THR A 5 -27.56 -27.49 17.42
N ILE A 6 -27.78 -28.27 16.36
CA ILE A 6 -29.05 -28.93 16.07
C ILE A 6 -29.36 -30.02 17.11
N LEU A 7 -28.35 -30.78 17.53
CA LEU A 7 -28.50 -31.81 18.56
C LEU A 7 -28.85 -31.25 19.95
N ALA A 8 -28.35 -30.02 20.25
CA ALA A 8 -28.63 -29.33 21.50
C ALA A 8 -30.07 -28.82 21.61
N GLU A 9 -30.81 -28.68 20.51
CA GLU A 9 -32.17 -28.14 20.47
C GLU A 9 -33.26 -29.22 20.72
N SER A 10 -32.89 -30.47 20.95
CA SER A 10 -33.83 -31.58 21.21
C SER A 10 -34.97 -31.74 20.18
N LEU A 11 -34.65 -31.49 18.91
CA LEU A 11 -35.60 -31.51 17.80
C LEU A 11 -35.95 -32.92 17.34
N GLY A 12 -37.15 -33.08 16.80
CA GLY A 12 -37.52 -34.31 16.08
C GLY A 12 -36.65 -34.50 14.82
N LYS A 13 -36.51 -35.78 14.40
CA LYS A 13 -35.61 -36.17 13.30
C LYS A 13 -35.83 -35.35 12.01
N ASP A 14 -37.09 -35.16 11.61
CA ASP A 14 -37.43 -34.47 10.34
C ASP A 14 -37.15 -32.95 10.44
N GLU A 15 -37.43 -32.37 11.59
CA GLU A 15 -37.15 -30.94 11.84
C GLU A 15 -35.65 -30.69 11.95
N ALA A 16 -34.88 -31.56 12.57
CA ALA A 16 -33.43 -31.51 12.63
C ALA A 16 -32.81 -31.57 11.22
N LEU A 17 -33.33 -32.49 10.38
CA LEU A 17 -32.88 -32.62 9.00
C LEU A 17 -33.18 -31.37 8.18
N ARG A 18 -34.38 -30.81 8.30
CA ARG A 18 -34.74 -29.56 7.61
C ARG A 18 -33.82 -28.40 8.01
N LYS A 19 -33.61 -28.16 9.30
CA LYS A 19 -32.71 -27.12 9.79
C LYS A 19 -31.28 -27.35 9.35
N PHE A 20 -30.83 -28.58 9.24
CA PHE A 20 -29.51 -28.93 8.74
C PHE A 20 -29.35 -28.55 7.25
N VAL A 21 -30.34 -28.89 6.42
CA VAL A 21 -30.34 -28.51 4.99
C VAL A 21 -30.37 -26.99 4.83
N GLU A 22 -31.27 -26.30 5.55
CA GLU A 22 -31.35 -24.83 5.52
C GLU A 22 -30.02 -24.16 5.89
N LYS A 23 -29.32 -24.70 6.92
CA LYS A 23 -28.01 -24.19 7.30
C LYS A 23 -26.92 -24.48 6.24
N ILE A 24 -26.94 -25.63 5.58
CA ILE A 24 -26.04 -25.97 4.49
C ILE A 24 -26.27 -25.02 3.30
N ASP A 25 -27.52 -24.81 2.94
CA ASP A 25 -27.90 -23.91 1.85
C ASP A 25 -27.48 -22.47 2.16
N SER A 26 -27.76 -21.99 3.36
CA SER A 26 -27.32 -20.69 3.84
C SER A 26 -25.80 -20.55 3.79
N PHE A 27 -25.07 -21.57 4.24
CA PHE A 27 -23.60 -21.59 4.16
C PHE A 27 -23.09 -21.59 2.72
N SER A 28 -23.73 -22.36 1.84
CA SER A 28 -23.42 -22.38 0.41
C SER A 28 -23.67 -21.00 -0.25
N LEU A 29 -24.78 -20.34 0.12
CA LEU A 29 -25.12 -19.00 -0.35
C LEU A 29 -24.16 -17.91 0.18
N SER A 30 -23.59 -18.10 1.35
CA SER A 30 -22.64 -17.16 1.98
C SER A 30 -21.24 -17.20 1.37
N ARG A 31 -20.92 -18.19 0.53
CA ARG A 31 -19.60 -18.32 -0.08
C ARG A 31 -19.33 -17.26 -1.14
N GLN A 32 -18.05 -16.99 -1.36
CA GLN A 32 -17.61 -16.12 -2.44
C GLN A 32 -18.15 -16.60 -3.79
N LYS A 33 -18.74 -15.68 -4.54
CA LYS A 33 -19.28 -15.92 -5.87
C LYS A 33 -18.55 -15.08 -6.89
N ARG A 34 -18.45 -15.59 -8.10
CA ARG A 34 -17.98 -14.80 -9.23
C ARG A 34 -19.00 -13.69 -9.51
N VAL A 35 -18.51 -12.46 -9.57
CA VAL A 35 -19.30 -11.26 -9.89
C VAL A 35 -18.72 -10.53 -11.08
N ILE A 36 -19.54 -9.72 -11.74
CA ILE A 36 -19.10 -8.82 -12.79
C ILE A 36 -18.88 -7.44 -12.14
N ASN A 37 -17.69 -6.88 -12.30
CA ASN A 37 -17.39 -5.55 -11.79
C ASN A 37 -17.94 -4.48 -12.76
N CYS A 38 -19.04 -3.84 -12.37
CA CYS A 38 -19.66 -2.74 -13.12
C CYS A 38 -19.54 -1.40 -12.36
N THR A 39 -18.60 -1.28 -11.42
CA THR A 39 -18.49 -0.09 -10.56
C THR A 39 -17.75 1.07 -11.22
N GLY A 40 -17.06 0.85 -12.33
CA GLY A 40 -16.13 1.83 -12.92
C GLY A 40 -14.78 1.92 -12.22
N THR A 41 -14.58 1.16 -11.13
CA THR A 41 -13.32 1.13 -10.37
C THR A 41 -12.63 -0.22 -10.59
N LEU A 42 -11.50 -0.21 -11.28
CA LEU A 42 -10.79 -1.44 -11.66
C LEU A 42 -10.31 -2.23 -10.43
N LEU A 43 -9.72 -1.54 -9.46
CA LEU A 43 -9.18 -2.12 -8.22
C LEU A 43 -10.12 -1.92 -7.03
N HIS A 44 -11.41 -2.27 -7.22
CA HIS A 44 -12.41 -2.07 -6.19
C HIS A 44 -12.15 -2.91 -4.94
N THR A 45 -12.05 -2.27 -3.77
CA THR A 45 -11.67 -2.92 -2.50
C THR A 45 -12.61 -4.06 -2.10
N ASN A 46 -13.93 -3.86 -2.25
CA ASN A 46 -14.94 -4.86 -1.89
C ASN A 46 -15.00 -6.03 -2.89
N LEU A 47 -14.35 -5.91 -4.05
CA LEU A 47 -14.32 -6.94 -5.09
C LEU A 47 -12.96 -7.65 -5.18
N GLY A 48 -12.16 -7.58 -4.11
CA GLY A 48 -10.90 -8.31 -4.00
C GLY A 48 -9.69 -7.60 -4.62
N ARG A 49 -9.84 -6.33 -5.07
CA ARG A 49 -8.77 -5.52 -5.68
C ARG A 49 -8.23 -6.17 -6.97
N ALA A 50 -6.90 -6.23 -7.13
CA ALA A 50 -6.28 -6.85 -8.30
C ALA A 50 -6.54 -8.37 -8.33
N GLN A 51 -7.01 -8.86 -9.48
CA GLN A 51 -7.16 -10.29 -9.71
C GLN A 51 -5.80 -10.84 -10.16
N SER A 52 -5.33 -11.91 -9.52
CA SER A 52 -4.13 -12.62 -9.96
C SER A 52 -4.48 -14.01 -10.49
N ARG A 53 -3.81 -14.40 -11.57
CA ARG A 53 -3.82 -15.77 -12.07
C ARG A 53 -2.57 -16.47 -11.53
N MET A 54 -2.62 -16.92 -10.28
CA MET A 54 -1.51 -17.69 -9.71
C MET A 54 -1.69 -19.16 -10.04
N SER A 55 -0.67 -19.77 -10.64
CA SER A 55 -0.54 -21.21 -10.76
C SER A 55 0.51 -21.70 -9.75
N PHE A 56 0.15 -22.68 -8.93
CA PHE A 56 1.11 -23.32 -8.02
C PHE A 56 1.74 -24.52 -8.71
N SER A 57 3.06 -24.57 -8.75
CA SER A 57 3.79 -25.67 -9.40
C SER A 57 3.69 -27.01 -8.66
N GLY A 58 3.36 -26.98 -7.37
CA GLY A 58 3.32 -28.17 -6.52
C GLY A 58 4.68 -28.84 -6.28
N HIS A 59 5.76 -28.22 -6.72
CA HIS A 59 7.12 -28.74 -6.56
C HIS A 59 7.88 -28.02 -5.45
N ALA A 60 8.84 -28.71 -4.83
CA ALA A 60 9.81 -28.09 -3.95
C ALA A 60 10.68 -27.10 -4.75
N THR A 61 10.97 -25.95 -4.17
CA THR A 61 11.79 -24.90 -4.78
C THR A 61 12.86 -24.43 -3.79
N ASN A 62 13.88 -23.79 -4.31
CA ASN A 62 15.02 -23.28 -3.53
C ASN A 62 14.77 -21.90 -2.91
N VAL A 63 13.58 -21.67 -2.34
CA VAL A 63 13.15 -20.35 -1.79
C VAL A 63 14.13 -19.77 -0.77
N GLU A 64 14.75 -20.63 0.06
CA GLU A 64 15.74 -20.24 1.07
C GLU A 64 17.04 -21.06 0.93
N TYR A 65 17.36 -21.55 -0.26
CA TYR A 65 18.55 -22.36 -0.48
C TYR A 65 19.35 -21.82 -1.66
N ASP A 66 20.61 -21.49 -1.41
CA ASP A 66 21.57 -21.10 -2.43
C ASP A 66 22.16 -22.36 -3.07
N LEU A 67 21.81 -22.60 -4.33
CA LEU A 67 22.26 -23.80 -5.05
C LEU A 67 23.77 -23.79 -5.40
N GLU A 68 24.37 -22.62 -5.55
CA GLU A 68 25.78 -22.49 -5.88
C GLU A 68 26.64 -22.70 -4.65
N LYS A 69 26.26 -22.09 -3.53
CA LYS A 69 26.99 -22.22 -2.26
C LYS A 69 26.62 -23.48 -1.47
N GLN A 70 25.53 -24.16 -1.85
CA GLN A 70 24.99 -25.34 -1.16
C GLN A 70 24.69 -25.10 0.32
N GLU A 71 24.19 -23.90 0.64
CA GLU A 71 23.85 -23.49 2.00
C GLU A 71 22.48 -22.75 2.06
N ARG A 72 22.04 -22.43 3.25
CA ARG A 72 20.82 -21.64 3.44
C ARG A 72 21.01 -20.23 2.88
N GLY A 73 20.17 -19.86 1.92
CA GLY A 73 20.12 -18.55 1.29
C GLY A 73 19.11 -17.60 1.93
N ILE A 74 19.03 -16.40 1.39
CA ILE A 74 18.06 -15.38 1.78
C ILE A 74 16.75 -15.64 1.05
N ARG A 75 15.63 -15.64 1.81
CA ARG A 75 14.29 -15.77 1.23
C ARG A 75 14.04 -14.61 0.25
N ASN A 76 13.40 -14.94 -0.86
CA ASN A 76 13.04 -13.97 -1.90
C ASN A 76 14.23 -13.33 -2.66
N ASN A 77 15.45 -13.82 -2.53
CA ASN A 77 16.61 -13.25 -3.21
C ASN A 77 16.41 -13.07 -4.72
N TYR A 78 15.83 -14.07 -5.40
CA TYR A 78 15.55 -13.99 -6.83
C TYR A 78 14.53 -12.91 -7.19
N LEU A 79 13.48 -12.78 -6.35
CA LEU A 79 12.45 -11.76 -6.55
C LEU A 79 13.03 -10.36 -6.31
N THR A 80 13.80 -10.17 -5.24
CA THR A 80 14.48 -8.92 -4.93
C THR A 80 15.40 -8.49 -6.06
N SER A 81 16.27 -9.40 -6.54
CA SER A 81 17.19 -9.10 -7.65
C SER A 81 16.46 -8.72 -8.93
N SER A 82 15.38 -9.42 -9.26
CA SER A 82 14.55 -9.10 -10.44
C SER A 82 13.89 -7.73 -10.32
N MET A 83 13.38 -7.41 -9.14
CA MET A 83 12.71 -6.12 -8.89
C MET A 83 13.70 -4.96 -8.81
N ASN A 84 14.91 -5.16 -8.28
CA ASN A 84 15.97 -4.15 -8.30
C ASN A 84 16.29 -3.72 -9.73
N ILE A 85 16.38 -4.68 -10.65
CA ILE A 85 16.61 -4.39 -12.08
C ILE A 85 15.40 -3.65 -12.68
N LEU A 86 14.17 -4.15 -12.42
CA LEU A 86 12.95 -3.56 -12.98
C LEU A 86 12.70 -2.14 -12.50
N LEU A 87 12.95 -1.88 -11.21
CA LEU A 87 12.69 -0.58 -10.57
C LEU A 87 13.92 0.35 -10.57
N ASN A 88 15.09 -0.13 -11.03
CA ASN A 88 16.36 0.58 -10.94
C ASN A 88 16.63 1.05 -9.49
N SER A 89 16.42 0.17 -8.52
CA SER A 89 16.56 0.43 -7.09
C SER A 89 17.78 -0.28 -6.50
N GLU A 90 18.31 0.23 -5.40
CA GLU A 90 19.42 -0.38 -4.66
C GLU A 90 18.97 -1.65 -3.93
N ASP A 91 17.77 -1.62 -3.35
CA ASP A 91 17.18 -2.78 -2.66
C ASP A 91 15.65 -2.73 -2.69
N VAL A 92 15.01 -3.89 -2.49
CA VAL A 92 13.55 -4.04 -2.47
C VAL A 92 13.12 -4.95 -1.35
N CYS A 93 12.14 -4.49 -0.57
CA CYS A 93 11.46 -5.28 0.45
C CYS A 93 9.98 -5.44 0.11
N PHE A 94 9.47 -6.66 0.26
CA PHE A 94 8.07 -6.98 -0.03
C PHE A 94 7.26 -7.11 1.25
N VAL A 95 6.11 -6.48 1.27
CA VAL A 95 5.14 -6.52 2.35
C VAL A 95 3.73 -6.74 1.80
N ASN A 96 2.77 -7.01 2.68
CA ASN A 96 1.43 -7.41 2.29
C ASN A 96 0.61 -6.31 1.59
N ASN A 97 0.87 -5.04 1.92
CA ASN A 97 0.13 -3.90 1.40
C ASN A 97 0.87 -2.58 1.68
N ASN A 98 0.40 -1.50 1.06
CA ASN A 98 0.96 -0.15 1.22
C ASN A 98 0.98 0.31 2.69
N ALA A 99 -0.09 0.09 3.45
CA ALA A 99 -0.17 0.46 4.87
C ALA A 99 0.95 -0.17 5.70
N SER A 100 1.18 -1.46 5.49
CA SER A 100 2.28 -2.17 6.15
C SER A 100 3.64 -1.66 5.70
N SER A 101 3.80 -1.30 4.43
CA SER A 101 5.04 -0.71 3.91
C SER A 101 5.36 0.59 4.62
N LEU A 102 4.40 1.53 4.65
CA LEU A 102 4.59 2.82 5.30
C LEU A 102 4.87 2.67 6.80
N PHE A 103 4.06 1.87 7.51
CA PHE A 103 4.22 1.64 8.93
C PHE A 103 5.61 1.06 9.27
N LEU A 104 6.02 0.00 8.59
CA LEU A 104 7.32 -0.65 8.83
C LEU A 104 8.49 0.27 8.49
N THR A 105 8.40 1.02 7.39
CA THR A 105 9.43 2.01 7.01
C THR A 105 9.59 3.07 8.09
N LEU A 106 8.49 3.69 8.54
CA LEU A 106 8.53 4.71 9.57
C LEU A 106 9.04 4.16 10.92
N GLN A 107 8.61 2.97 11.31
CA GLN A 107 9.09 2.30 12.52
C GLN A 107 10.60 2.01 12.47
N ALA A 108 11.10 1.52 11.35
CA ALA A 108 12.52 1.26 11.16
C ALA A 108 13.34 2.56 11.23
N LEU A 109 12.91 3.61 10.53
CA LEU A 109 13.57 4.91 10.52
C LEU A 109 13.58 5.57 11.90
N LYS A 110 12.48 5.47 12.65
CA LYS A 110 12.45 5.96 14.04
C LYS A 110 13.48 5.26 14.90
N LYS A 111 13.54 3.93 14.82
CA LYS A 111 14.41 3.12 15.65
C LYS A 111 15.89 3.30 15.30
N GLU A 112 16.22 3.25 14.02
CA GLU A 112 17.61 3.22 13.52
C GLU A 112 18.19 4.65 13.39
N ASN A 113 17.40 5.59 12.86
CA ASN A 113 17.85 6.93 12.50
C ASN A 113 17.43 8.01 13.51
N LYS A 114 16.69 7.64 14.56
CA LYS A 114 16.19 8.58 15.59
C LYS A 114 15.35 9.73 14.99
N ILE A 115 14.58 9.42 13.97
CA ILE A 115 13.66 10.38 13.34
C ILE A 115 12.40 10.46 14.21
N ASP A 116 12.01 11.67 14.62
CA ASP A 116 10.94 11.91 15.57
C ASP A 116 9.68 12.48 14.92
N ALA A 117 9.80 13.03 13.71
CA ALA A 117 8.68 13.70 13.04
C ALA A 117 8.60 13.38 11.53
N VAL A 118 7.37 13.39 11.03
CA VAL A 118 7.03 13.27 9.61
C VAL A 118 6.42 14.58 9.15
N ILE A 119 7.03 15.24 8.18
CA ILE A 119 6.52 16.47 7.57
C ILE A 119 5.77 16.12 6.29
N ILE A 120 4.51 16.51 6.19
CA ILE A 120 3.62 16.21 5.07
C ILE A 120 2.76 17.41 4.69
N SER A 121 2.45 17.58 3.41
CA SER A 121 1.47 18.55 2.96
C SER A 121 0.08 18.21 3.47
N ARG A 122 -0.66 19.20 4.00
CA ARG A 122 -2.05 19.02 4.43
C ARG A 122 -2.95 18.51 3.32
N GLY A 123 -2.71 18.91 2.07
CA GLY A 123 -3.43 18.42 0.89
C GLY A 123 -3.14 16.95 0.53
N GLU A 124 -2.16 16.32 1.19
CA GLU A 124 -1.76 14.92 0.98
C GLU A 124 -2.14 14.01 2.15
N ILE A 125 -2.83 14.55 3.15
CA ILE A 125 -3.37 13.77 4.27
C ILE A 125 -4.63 13.07 3.79
N ILE A 126 -4.52 11.77 3.52
CA ILE A 126 -5.55 10.98 2.87
C ILE A 126 -6.19 9.97 3.81
N GLU A 127 -7.45 9.63 3.52
CA GLU A 127 -8.13 8.43 3.99
C GLU A 127 -8.39 7.53 2.79
N ILE A 128 -8.00 6.27 2.89
CA ILE A 128 -8.25 5.23 1.90
C ILE A 128 -9.32 4.27 2.45
N GLY A 129 -10.04 3.56 1.59
CA GLY A 129 -11.12 2.67 1.97
C GLY A 129 -10.80 1.74 3.16
N GLY A 130 -11.80 1.51 4.02
CA GLY A 130 -11.63 0.70 5.24
C GLY A 130 -11.15 1.51 6.45
N SER A 131 -11.33 2.82 6.46
CA SER A 131 -10.91 3.73 7.54
C SER A 131 -9.40 3.80 7.73
N TYR A 132 -8.62 3.50 6.69
CA TYR A 132 -7.18 3.71 6.70
C TYR A 132 -6.89 5.21 6.62
N ARG A 133 -6.47 5.79 7.73
CA ARG A 133 -6.11 7.21 7.84
C ARG A 133 -4.61 7.36 8.04
N LEU A 134 -3.99 8.08 7.15
CA LEU A 134 -2.55 8.32 7.19
C LEU A 134 -2.06 8.93 8.51
N PRO A 135 -2.73 9.92 9.13
CA PRO A 135 -2.33 10.44 10.43
C PRO A 135 -2.29 9.39 11.53
N GLU A 136 -3.26 8.49 11.55
CA GLU A 136 -3.34 7.43 12.58
C GLU A 136 -2.15 6.48 12.47
N ILE A 137 -1.76 6.11 11.24
CA ILE A 137 -0.60 5.24 11.01
C ILE A 137 0.70 5.91 11.45
N ILE A 138 0.88 7.19 11.13
CA ILE A 138 2.06 7.93 11.56
C ILE A 138 2.10 7.99 13.09
N GLN A 139 0.98 8.29 13.74
CA GLN A 139 0.88 8.36 15.20
C GLN A 139 1.16 7.01 15.88
N GLU A 140 0.69 5.90 15.31
CA GLU A 140 0.97 4.55 15.83
C GLU A 140 2.47 4.20 15.81
N THR A 141 3.25 4.83 14.93
CA THR A 141 4.73 4.70 14.98
C THR A 141 5.34 5.48 16.14
N GLY A 142 4.56 6.33 16.82
CA GLY A 142 5.01 7.26 17.84
C GLY A 142 5.80 8.45 17.28
N MET A 143 5.78 8.69 15.97
CA MET A 143 6.33 9.90 15.35
C MET A 143 5.32 11.05 15.43
N LYS A 144 5.83 12.27 15.52
CA LYS A 144 5.02 13.50 15.43
C LYS A 144 4.63 13.76 13.97
N LEU A 145 3.35 13.95 13.73
CA LEU A 145 2.86 14.46 12.44
C LEU A 145 3.02 15.98 12.41
N VAL A 146 3.69 16.50 11.39
CA VAL A 146 3.86 17.93 11.12
C VAL A 146 3.25 18.26 9.78
N GLU A 147 2.08 18.89 9.82
CA GLU A 147 1.36 19.32 8.63
C GLU A 147 1.88 20.66 8.12
N VAL A 148 2.10 20.79 6.81
CA VAL A 148 2.54 22.04 6.16
C VAL A 148 1.55 22.49 5.09
N GLY A 149 1.49 23.80 4.88
CA GLY A 149 0.58 24.40 3.91
C GLY A 149 -0.89 24.36 4.33
N THR A 150 -1.76 24.34 3.33
CA THR A 150 -3.21 24.26 3.47
C THR A 150 -3.76 23.11 2.63
N THR A 151 -5.07 22.87 2.68
CA THR A 151 -5.72 21.79 1.92
C THR A 151 -5.43 21.86 0.41
N ASN A 152 -5.40 23.06 -0.14
CA ASN A 152 -5.28 23.28 -1.59
C ASN A 152 -3.95 23.92 -2.01
N LYS A 153 -3.14 24.43 -1.07
CA LYS A 153 -1.86 25.06 -1.41
C LYS A 153 -0.76 24.75 -0.42
N THR A 154 0.35 24.28 -0.94
CA THR A 154 1.59 24.07 -0.20
C THR A 154 2.76 24.55 -1.03
N HIS A 155 3.65 25.31 -0.40
CA HIS A 155 4.81 25.92 -1.02
C HIS A 155 6.12 25.37 -0.44
N THR A 156 7.20 25.47 -1.16
CA THR A 156 8.54 25.05 -0.69
C THR A 156 8.95 25.72 0.62
N LYS A 157 8.56 26.98 0.83
CA LYS A 157 8.81 27.74 2.08
C LYS A 157 8.17 27.10 3.30
N ASP A 158 7.02 26.42 3.14
CA ASP A 158 6.30 25.79 4.24
C ASP A 158 7.09 24.58 4.76
N TYR A 159 7.63 23.77 3.84
CA TYR A 159 8.52 22.66 4.19
C TYR A 159 9.82 23.15 4.83
N LYS A 160 10.48 24.17 4.25
CA LYS A 160 11.72 24.72 4.81
C LYS A 160 11.54 25.28 6.22
N LYS A 161 10.39 25.91 6.50
CA LYS A 161 10.05 26.39 7.84
C LYS A 161 9.90 25.22 8.81
N ALA A 162 9.11 24.21 8.45
CA ALA A 162 8.86 23.05 9.28
C ALA A 162 10.13 22.25 9.60
N LEU A 163 11.03 22.10 8.63
CA LEU A 163 12.33 21.43 8.78
C LEU A 163 13.23 22.15 9.80
N LYS A 164 13.26 23.49 9.76
CA LYS A 164 14.03 24.29 10.76
C LYS A 164 13.50 24.09 12.19
N GLU A 165 12.20 23.95 12.33
CA GLU A 165 11.53 23.75 13.62
C GLU A 165 11.59 22.29 14.12
N ASN A 166 11.83 21.33 13.20
CA ASN A 166 11.86 19.89 13.50
C ASN A 166 13.10 19.24 12.83
N PRO A 167 14.30 19.41 13.38
CA PRO A 167 15.54 18.97 12.73
C PRO A 167 15.65 17.44 12.56
N ASN A 168 15.02 16.66 13.45
CA ASN A 168 15.00 15.20 13.39
C ASN A 168 13.75 14.69 12.66
N SER A 169 13.51 15.18 11.48
CA SER A 169 12.32 14.82 10.69
C SER A 169 12.66 14.27 9.32
N LEU A 170 11.67 13.67 8.70
CA LEU A 170 11.68 13.28 7.30
C LEU A 170 10.55 14.01 6.54
N ILE A 171 10.67 14.07 5.23
CA ILE A 171 9.58 14.52 4.35
C ILE A 171 8.85 13.29 3.81
N LEU A 172 7.52 13.29 3.92
CA LEU A 172 6.65 12.32 3.29
C LEU A 172 5.84 13.00 2.19
N LYS A 173 6.02 12.57 0.96
CA LYS A 173 5.19 12.92 -0.20
C LYS A 173 4.21 11.79 -0.44
N VAL A 174 2.92 12.10 -0.59
CA VAL A 174 1.87 11.09 -0.83
C VAL A 174 1.10 11.40 -2.09
N HIS A 175 1.01 10.42 -2.98
CA HIS A 175 0.19 10.50 -4.18
C HIS A 175 -1.29 10.26 -3.85
N ARG A 176 -2.16 11.16 -4.33
CA ARG A 176 -3.63 11.04 -4.17
C ARG A 176 -4.21 10.11 -5.24
N SER A 177 -4.08 8.81 -5.04
CA SER A 177 -4.49 7.80 -6.03
C SER A 177 -6.01 7.61 -6.15
N ASN A 178 -6.80 8.02 -5.15
CA ASN A 178 -8.24 7.76 -5.07
C ASN A 178 -9.13 9.01 -5.20
N PHE A 179 -8.55 10.21 -5.25
CA PHE A 179 -9.26 11.46 -5.51
C PHE A 179 -8.34 12.49 -6.15
N SER A 180 -8.90 13.57 -6.68
CA SER A 180 -8.15 14.69 -7.25
C SER A 180 -8.63 16.02 -6.67
N LEU A 181 -7.68 16.95 -6.46
CA LEU A 181 -7.98 18.35 -6.20
C LEU A 181 -7.93 19.12 -7.52
N SER A 182 -8.87 20.02 -7.74
CA SER A 182 -8.91 20.85 -8.94
C SER A 182 -9.25 22.29 -8.59
N GLY A 183 -9.01 23.23 -9.52
CA GLY A 183 -9.22 24.65 -9.32
C GLY A 183 -7.97 25.37 -8.82
N PHE A 184 -8.07 26.11 -7.73
CA PHE A 184 -6.97 26.96 -7.20
C PHE A 184 -6.03 26.14 -6.31
N VAL A 185 -5.31 25.20 -6.92
CA VAL A 185 -4.42 24.22 -6.26
C VAL A 185 -2.97 24.53 -6.57
N GLU A 186 -2.09 24.37 -5.58
CA GLU A 186 -0.63 24.46 -5.74
C GLU A 186 0.03 23.41 -4.83
N GLU A 187 0.94 22.64 -5.39
CA GLU A 187 1.65 21.59 -4.65
C GLU A 187 3.14 21.59 -5.00
N VAL A 188 3.95 21.11 -4.08
CA VAL A 188 5.40 20.97 -4.29
C VAL A 188 5.67 19.63 -4.96
N SER A 189 6.36 19.67 -6.09
CA SER A 189 6.73 18.46 -6.83
C SER A 189 7.75 17.62 -6.08
N ILE A 190 7.85 16.33 -6.43
CA ILE A 190 8.85 15.43 -5.83
C ILE A 190 10.29 15.92 -6.10
N LYS A 191 10.53 16.51 -7.26
CA LYS A 191 11.84 17.08 -7.64
C LYS A 191 12.23 18.26 -6.76
N GLU A 192 11.29 19.16 -6.47
CA GLU A 192 11.52 20.29 -5.56
C GLU A 192 11.72 19.81 -4.12
N LEU A 193 10.96 18.80 -3.69
CA LEU A 193 11.13 18.18 -2.36
C LEU A 193 12.48 17.49 -2.23
N LYS A 194 12.98 16.85 -3.30
CA LYS A 194 14.33 16.26 -3.30
C LYS A 194 15.40 17.31 -3.08
N ILE A 195 15.31 18.46 -3.75
CA ILE A 195 16.24 19.59 -3.54
C ILE A 195 16.21 20.07 -2.09
N ILE A 196 15.00 20.19 -1.50
CA ILE A 196 14.86 20.61 -0.10
C ILE A 196 15.42 19.54 0.84
N ALA A 197 15.14 18.27 0.59
CA ALA A 197 15.65 17.16 1.39
C ALA A 197 17.17 17.12 1.41
N ASP A 198 17.80 17.35 0.27
CA ASP A 198 19.28 17.45 0.15
C ASP A 198 19.83 18.68 0.88
N GLU A 199 19.18 19.85 0.75
CA GLU A 199 19.58 21.10 1.43
C GLU A 199 19.58 20.92 2.95
N PHE A 200 18.60 20.20 3.49
CA PHE A 200 18.45 20.00 4.95
C PHE A 200 19.06 18.67 5.43
N ASN A 201 19.60 17.85 4.54
CA ASN A 201 20.12 16.50 4.82
C ASN A 201 19.11 15.62 5.55
N VAL A 202 17.87 15.56 5.06
CA VAL A 202 16.77 14.74 5.58
C VAL A 202 16.32 13.71 4.56
N LEU A 203 15.67 12.64 5.04
CA LEU A 203 15.10 11.63 4.16
C LEU A 203 13.81 12.13 3.49
N LEU A 204 13.64 11.74 2.24
CA LEU A 204 12.41 11.90 1.46
C LEU A 204 11.81 10.54 1.18
N ILE A 205 10.58 10.32 1.63
CA ILE A 205 9.79 9.14 1.32
C ILE A 205 8.71 9.55 0.32
N HIS A 206 8.53 8.76 -0.73
CA HIS A 206 7.44 8.94 -1.68
C HIS A 206 6.48 7.76 -1.62
N ASP A 207 5.28 7.97 -1.10
CA ASP A 207 4.18 7.01 -1.14
C ASP A 207 3.41 7.17 -2.44
N LEU A 208 3.57 6.21 -3.35
CA LEU A 208 2.94 6.19 -4.66
C LEU A 208 1.49 5.71 -4.64
N GLY A 209 0.98 5.27 -3.49
CA GLY A 209 -0.32 4.64 -3.40
C GLY A 209 -0.37 3.31 -4.14
N SER A 210 -1.03 3.27 -5.32
CA SER A 210 -1.02 2.08 -6.18
C SER A 210 0.32 1.88 -6.88
N GLY A 211 0.92 2.96 -7.35
CA GLY A 211 2.16 2.96 -8.11
C GLY A 211 2.07 2.27 -9.48
N LEU A 212 2.73 2.81 -10.46
CA LEU A 212 2.85 2.20 -11.79
C LEU A 212 4.26 1.63 -11.95
N VAL A 213 4.37 0.30 -12.03
CA VAL A 213 5.65 -0.40 -12.19
C VAL A 213 6.14 -0.39 -13.65
N ILE A 214 5.22 -0.24 -14.59
CA ILE A 214 5.51 -0.22 -16.04
C ILE A 214 5.98 1.17 -16.43
N ASP A 215 7.05 1.24 -17.24
CA ASP A 215 7.54 2.50 -17.80
C ASP A 215 6.44 3.20 -18.62
N ARG A 216 6.20 4.48 -18.31
CA ARG A 216 5.21 5.31 -19.02
C ARG A 216 5.46 5.37 -20.53
N LYS A 217 6.73 5.43 -20.96
CA LYS A 217 7.08 5.40 -22.37
C LYS A 217 6.58 4.14 -23.08
N PHE A 218 6.63 2.99 -22.39
CA PHE A 218 6.08 1.75 -22.95
C PHE A 218 4.55 1.85 -23.13
N LEU A 219 3.83 2.44 -22.18
CA LEU A 219 2.39 2.65 -22.28
C LEU A 219 2.04 3.62 -23.43
N GLU A 220 2.79 4.70 -23.56
CA GLU A 220 2.64 5.66 -24.67
C GLU A 220 2.85 4.99 -26.03
N MET A 221 3.89 4.17 -26.17
CA MET A 221 4.15 3.40 -27.41
C MET A 221 3.01 2.42 -27.74
N GLN A 222 2.28 1.94 -26.73
CA GLN A 222 1.12 1.06 -26.92
C GLN A 222 -0.21 1.83 -27.04
N ASN A 223 -0.19 3.17 -27.09
CA ASN A 223 -1.38 4.05 -27.08
C ASN A 223 -2.31 3.77 -25.88
N ILE A 224 -1.75 3.46 -24.71
CA ILE A 224 -2.51 3.21 -23.48
C ILE A 224 -2.48 4.46 -22.62
N SER A 225 -3.59 5.19 -22.50
CA SER A 225 -3.74 6.44 -21.75
C SER A 225 -4.48 6.31 -20.42
N TYR A 226 -4.94 5.12 -20.06
CA TYR A 226 -5.74 4.92 -18.82
C TYR A 226 -4.99 5.24 -17.54
N PHE A 227 -3.65 5.26 -17.58
CA PHE A 227 -2.78 5.43 -16.42
C PHE A 227 -2.04 6.77 -16.41
N ASP A 228 -2.47 7.73 -17.20
CA ASP A 228 -1.79 9.04 -17.33
C ASP A 228 -1.67 9.81 -16.00
N LYS A 229 -2.58 9.53 -15.05
CA LYS A 229 -2.59 10.15 -13.71
C LYS A 229 -1.86 9.34 -12.63
N GLU A 230 -1.48 8.09 -12.94
CA GLU A 230 -0.76 7.26 -11.98
C GLU A 230 0.73 7.63 -11.99
N MET A 231 1.32 7.66 -10.79
CA MET A 231 2.75 7.90 -10.64
C MET A 231 3.55 6.66 -11.00
N SER A 232 4.52 6.80 -11.89
CA SER A 232 5.47 5.73 -12.18
C SER A 232 6.57 5.67 -11.12
N VAL A 233 7.01 4.46 -10.78
CA VAL A 233 8.14 4.24 -9.86
C VAL A 233 9.44 4.80 -10.45
N GLN A 234 9.52 4.94 -11.78
CA GLN A 234 10.72 5.40 -12.51
C GLN A 234 10.76 6.91 -12.71
N GLU A 235 9.68 7.65 -12.47
CA GLU A 235 9.61 9.12 -12.51
C GLU A 235 10.08 9.77 -11.21
#